data_f23d4b518a4330ebefc4f4a7bc9708c4
#
_entry.id   f23d4b518a4330ebefc4f4a7bc9708c4
#
_cell.length_a   1.000
_cell.length_b   1.000
_cell.length_c   1.000
_cell.angle_alpha   90.00
_cell.angle_beta   90.00
_cell.angle_gamma   90.00
#
_symmetry.space_group_name_H-M   'P 1'
#
loop_
_entity.id
_entity.type
_entity.pdbx_description
1 polymer ?
#
loop_
_entity_poly.entity_id
_entity_poly.type
_entity_poly.pdbx_seq_one_letter_code
_entity_poly.pdbx_strand_id
1 'polypeptide(L)'
;VAPQFTIDSEVKPVTIDGEATLEQNVDEETGIMTIKLSDINSDVTINFNGFWLWLTIGFDIMDTQVGVEQKICGTYARPERIKMDGVEIDIDNMHTFDTAGEHVMRIALQSYGTVPSSAFSYITGLKYAIIPEGVESLSPWTFLGTSTLMEVSLPSTLKTIGYQCFERTGLISCVVPDGCRMSYGVFYGCRSLTYVKLPSDMKTIPTGTF
;
A
#
# COMPACT_ATOMS: atom_id res chain seq x y z
N VAL A 1 9.93 18.56 14.11
CA VAL A 1 9.23 17.43 14.76
C VAL A 1 9.26 16.33 13.74
N ALA A 2 10.04 15.26 14.00
CA ALA A 2 10.05 14.09 13.12
C ALA A 2 8.64 13.50 13.10
N PRO A 3 8.12 13.08 11.93
CA PRO A 3 6.85 12.40 11.89
C PRO A 3 6.96 11.15 12.75
N GLN A 4 6.09 11.02 13.75
CA GLN A 4 5.91 9.77 14.46
C GLN A 4 5.32 8.78 13.48
N PHE A 5 6.12 7.82 13.07
CA PHE A 5 5.68 6.70 12.28
C PHE A 5 4.85 5.79 13.19
N THR A 6 3.55 5.81 13.06
CA THR A 6 2.74 4.67 13.48
C THR A 6 3.03 3.55 12.50
N ILE A 7 3.99 2.71 12.84
CA ILE A 7 4.11 1.39 12.22
C ILE A 7 2.89 0.65 12.73
N ASP A 8 1.90 0.49 11.87
CA ASP A 8 0.76 -0.36 12.15
C ASP A 8 1.28 -1.81 12.08
N SER A 9 1.74 -2.27 13.21
CA SER A 9 2.64 -3.40 13.36
C SER A 9 1.87 -4.69 13.57
N GLU A 10 1.23 -5.19 12.53
CA GLU A 10 1.06 -6.63 12.45
C GLU A 10 2.40 -7.23 11.99
N VAL A 11 3.21 -7.64 12.95
CA VAL A 11 4.48 -8.29 12.70
C VAL A 11 4.23 -9.67 12.08
N LYS A 12 4.97 -10.02 11.03
CA LYS A 12 5.00 -11.40 10.56
C LYS A 12 5.49 -12.29 11.70
N PRO A 13 4.91 -13.47 11.90
CA PRO A 13 5.32 -14.36 12.97
C PRO A 13 6.83 -14.58 12.95
N VAL A 14 7.46 -14.35 14.08
CA VAL A 14 8.85 -14.77 14.29
C VAL A 14 8.82 -16.26 14.52
N THR A 15 9.67 -16.99 13.83
CA THR A 15 9.84 -18.44 14.03
C THR A 15 11.20 -18.72 14.64
N ILE A 16 11.28 -19.82 15.37
CA ILE A 16 12.52 -20.32 15.94
C ILE A 16 12.80 -21.72 15.40
N ASP A 17 14.07 -21.96 15.11
CA ASP A 17 14.60 -23.32 14.90
C ASP A 17 15.43 -23.68 16.11
N GLY A 18 15.11 -24.78 16.80
CA GLY A 18 15.72 -25.22 18.05
C GLY A 18 14.69 -25.44 19.16
N GLU A 19 15.15 -25.95 20.30
CA GLU A 19 14.29 -26.21 21.45
C GLU A 19 14.27 -24.99 22.37
N ALA A 20 13.22 -24.16 22.26
CA ALA A 20 12.95 -23.04 23.14
C ALA A 20 11.47 -22.67 23.10
N THR A 21 11.01 -21.95 24.13
CA THR A 21 9.69 -21.32 24.14
C THR A 21 9.81 -19.89 23.66
N LEU A 22 9.01 -19.53 22.65
CA LEU A 22 8.96 -18.19 22.05
C LEU A 22 7.72 -17.44 22.53
N GLU A 23 7.92 -16.33 23.21
CA GLU A 23 6.88 -15.33 23.48
C GLU A 23 7.20 -14.06 22.70
N GLN A 24 6.23 -13.55 21.95
CA GLN A 24 6.36 -12.27 21.26
C GLN A 24 5.22 -11.34 21.64
N ASN A 25 5.53 -10.08 21.83
CA ASN A 25 4.57 -9.02 22.11
C ASN A 25 4.94 -7.79 21.31
N VAL A 26 3.95 -7.12 20.75
CA VAL A 26 4.12 -5.84 20.05
C VAL A 26 3.39 -4.78 20.84
N ASP A 27 4.12 -3.75 21.25
CA ASP A 27 3.55 -2.57 21.86
C ASP A 27 2.86 -1.74 20.76
N GLU A 28 1.54 -1.63 20.84
CA GLU A 28 0.72 -0.97 19.80
C GLU A 28 0.95 0.55 19.73
N GLU A 29 1.43 1.18 20.82
CA GLU A 29 1.70 2.62 20.84
C GLU A 29 3.07 2.96 20.25
N THR A 30 4.08 2.15 20.53
CA THR A 30 5.47 2.40 20.14
C THR A 30 5.90 1.61 18.91
N GLY A 31 5.17 0.57 18.53
CA GLY A 31 5.54 -0.37 17.46
C GLY A 31 6.76 -1.24 17.81
N ILE A 32 7.19 -1.24 19.09
CA ILE A 32 8.33 -2.04 19.52
C ILE A 32 7.89 -3.48 19.74
N MET A 33 8.55 -4.40 19.04
CA MET A 33 8.39 -5.82 19.28
C MET A 33 9.37 -6.30 20.34
N THR A 34 8.85 -6.93 21.40
CA THR A 34 9.64 -7.63 22.42
C THR A 34 9.54 -9.13 22.18
N ILE A 35 10.70 -9.76 22.07
CA ILE A 35 10.82 -11.21 21.94
C ILE A 35 11.45 -11.74 23.22
N LYS A 36 10.79 -12.71 23.84
CA LYS A 36 11.31 -13.41 25.00
C LYS A 36 11.44 -14.90 24.68
N LEU A 37 12.63 -15.42 24.85
CA LEU A 37 12.92 -16.85 24.77
C LEU A 37 13.09 -17.40 26.18
N SER A 38 12.48 -18.55 26.43
CA SER A 38 12.66 -19.33 27.64
C SER A 38 12.88 -20.80 27.31
N ASP A 39 13.26 -21.60 28.29
CA ASP A 39 13.46 -23.07 28.16
C ASP A 39 14.43 -23.42 27.00
N ILE A 40 15.51 -22.62 26.87
CA ILE A 40 16.51 -22.83 25.79
C ILE A 40 17.35 -24.04 26.14
N ASN A 41 17.16 -25.13 25.39
CA ASN A 41 17.85 -26.40 25.59
C ASN A 41 18.87 -26.75 24.49
N SER A 42 18.94 -25.91 23.44
CA SER A 42 19.86 -26.08 22.32
C SER A 42 20.24 -24.72 21.71
N ASP A 43 21.11 -24.72 20.72
CA ASP A 43 21.32 -23.53 19.89
C ASP A 43 20.01 -23.17 19.18
N VAL A 44 19.63 -21.89 19.28
CA VAL A 44 18.39 -21.38 18.74
C VAL A 44 18.67 -20.36 17.65
N THR A 45 18.08 -20.55 16.49
CA THR A 45 18.05 -19.55 15.41
C THR A 45 16.71 -18.83 15.40
N ILE A 46 16.74 -17.50 15.50
CA ILE A 46 15.54 -16.67 15.41
C ILE A 46 15.40 -16.17 13.98
N ASN A 47 14.30 -16.56 13.32
CA ASN A 47 13.99 -16.15 11.97
C ASN A 47 12.98 -14.98 12.00
N PHE A 48 13.44 -13.77 11.65
CA PHE A 48 12.60 -12.60 11.53
C PHE A 48 11.99 -12.56 10.14
N ASN A 49 10.68 -12.74 10.06
CA ASN A 49 9.95 -12.72 8.79
C ASN A 49 9.56 -11.30 8.33
N GLY A 50 9.99 -10.27 9.09
CA GLY A 50 9.74 -8.86 8.80
C GLY A 50 8.35 -8.38 9.22
N PHE A 51 7.98 -7.19 8.72
CA PHE A 51 6.68 -6.56 8.99
C PHE A 51 5.81 -6.64 7.76
N TRP A 52 4.48 -6.68 7.96
CA TRP A 52 3.55 -6.45 6.89
C TRP A 52 3.56 -4.96 6.53
N LEU A 53 3.81 -4.65 5.26
CA LEU A 53 3.57 -3.31 4.76
C LEU A 53 2.11 -3.21 4.32
N TRP A 54 1.29 -2.58 5.13
CA TRP A 54 -0.12 -2.42 4.86
C TRP A 54 -0.39 -1.15 4.05
N LEU A 55 -0.82 -1.31 2.81
CA LEU A 55 -1.41 -0.21 2.06
C LEU A 55 -2.84 0.01 2.57
N THR A 56 -3.21 1.28 2.72
CA THR A 56 -4.60 1.65 3.03
C THR A 56 -5.25 2.20 1.78
N ILE A 57 -6.37 1.61 1.39
CA ILE A 57 -7.15 1.97 0.20
C ILE A 57 -8.56 2.31 0.66
N GLY A 58 -9.00 3.52 0.38
CA GLY A 58 -10.37 3.96 0.66
C GLY A 58 -11.25 3.81 -0.55
N PHE A 59 -12.43 3.26 -0.36
CA PHE A 59 -13.51 3.16 -1.34
C PHE A 59 -14.66 4.08 -0.96
N ASP A 60 -15.39 4.54 -1.96
CA ASP A 60 -16.67 5.23 -1.81
C ASP A 60 -17.69 4.50 -2.68
N ILE A 61 -18.56 3.72 -2.04
CA ILE A 61 -19.48 2.79 -2.66
C ILE A 61 -20.86 3.45 -2.81
N MET A 62 -21.34 3.53 -4.03
CA MET A 62 -22.68 4.06 -4.33
C MET A 62 -23.77 3.04 -4.00
N ASP A 63 -25.00 3.48 -3.68
CA ASP A 63 -26.15 2.60 -3.44
C ASP A 63 -26.37 1.55 -4.54
N THR A 64 -26.09 1.90 -5.80
CA THR A 64 -26.23 1.00 -6.94
C THR A 64 -25.16 -0.11 -7.00
N GLN A 65 -24.13 -0.01 -6.19
CA GLN A 65 -23.02 -0.97 -6.11
C GLN A 65 -23.16 -1.92 -4.93
N VAL A 66 -24.06 -1.62 -3.97
CA VAL A 66 -24.34 -2.49 -2.82
C VAL A 66 -24.91 -3.82 -3.28
N GLY A 67 -24.38 -4.91 -2.74
CA GLY A 67 -24.75 -6.28 -3.12
C GLY A 67 -24.22 -6.71 -4.50
N VAL A 68 -23.45 -5.88 -5.17
CA VAL A 68 -22.80 -6.21 -6.46
C VAL A 68 -21.32 -6.46 -6.23
N GLU A 69 -20.81 -7.54 -6.78
CA GLU A 69 -19.41 -7.88 -6.68
C GLU A 69 -18.54 -6.83 -7.39
N GLN A 70 -17.58 -6.27 -6.66
CA GLN A 70 -16.67 -5.22 -7.11
C GLN A 70 -15.23 -5.71 -7.13
N LYS A 71 -14.47 -5.29 -8.13
CA LYS A 71 -13.02 -5.49 -8.15
C LYS A 71 -12.36 -4.56 -7.11
N ILE A 72 -11.60 -5.13 -6.17
CA ILE A 72 -10.89 -4.38 -5.12
C ILE A 72 -9.38 -4.29 -5.34
N CYS A 73 -8.80 -5.24 -6.06
CA CYS A 73 -7.40 -5.18 -6.49
C CYS A 73 -7.20 -5.94 -7.81
N GLY A 74 -6.04 -5.78 -8.43
CA GLY A 74 -5.67 -6.51 -9.64
C GLY A 74 -5.13 -7.91 -9.33
N THR A 75 -5.27 -8.83 -10.26
CA THR A 75 -4.74 -10.20 -10.13
C THR A 75 -3.23 -10.24 -9.83
N TYR A 76 -2.48 -9.24 -10.29
CA TYR A 76 -1.03 -9.12 -10.02
C TYR A 76 -0.71 -8.50 -8.65
N ALA A 77 -1.68 -8.02 -7.90
CA ALA A 77 -1.47 -7.48 -6.56
C ALA A 77 -0.88 -8.55 -5.62
N ARG A 78 -1.32 -9.81 -5.77
CA ARG A 78 -0.88 -10.96 -4.97
C ARG A 78 -0.89 -10.64 -3.47
N PRO A 79 -2.06 -10.34 -2.90
CA PRO A 79 -2.14 -10.05 -1.48
C PRO A 79 -1.76 -11.26 -0.64
N GLU A 80 -1.11 -11.01 0.49
CA GLU A 80 -0.91 -12.02 1.54
C GLU A 80 -2.05 -11.96 2.57
N ARG A 81 -2.58 -10.76 2.82
CA ARG A 81 -3.71 -10.53 3.74
C ARG A 81 -4.53 -9.34 3.26
N ILE A 82 -5.82 -9.40 3.47
CA ILE A 82 -6.76 -8.31 3.21
C ILE A 82 -7.68 -8.14 4.43
N LYS A 83 -7.85 -6.88 4.87
CA LYS A 83 -8.88 -6.49 5.82
C LYS A 83 -9.80 -5.47 5.17
N MET A 84 -11.10 -5.64 5.32
CA MET A 84 -12.12 -4.68 4.93
C MET A 84 -12.81 -4.18 6.20
N ASP A 85 -12.80 -2.86 6.44
CA ASP A 85 -13.35 -2.21 7.63
C ASP A 85 -12.87 -2.86 8.96
N GLY A 86 -11.58 -3.22 8.99
CA GLY A 86 -10.94 -3.88 10.14
C GLY A 86 -11.14 -5.39 10.24
N VAL A 87 -12.04 -5.98 9.44
CA VAL A 87 -12.32 -7.42 9.44
C VAL A 87 -11.49 -8.11 8.37
N GLU A 88 -10.81 -9.18 8.73
CA GLU A 88 -10.06 -10.00 7.77
C GLU A 88 -11.02 -10.73 6.83
N ILE A 89 -10.76 -10.64 5.54
CA ILE A 89 -11.55 -11.28 4.49
C ILE A 89 -10.68 -12.25 3.67
N ASP A 90 -11.31 -13.10 2.90
CA ASP A 90 -10.61 -14.01 2.00
C ASP A 90 -9.73 -13.26 1.00
N ILE A 91 -8.60 -13.89 0.65
CA ILE A 91 -7.66 -13.35 -0.32
C ILE A 91 -8.25 -13.52 -1.72
N ASP A 92 -9.02 -12.53 -2.15
CA ASP A 92 -9.59 -12.42 -3.49
C ASP A 92 -9.34 -11.02 -4.06
N ASN A 93 -9.50 -10.87 -5.36
CA ASN A 93 -9.47 -9.59 -6.03
C ASN A 93 -10.87 -8.97 -6.20
N MET A 94 -11.91 -9.67 -5.75
CA MET A 94 -13.31 -9.26 -5.77
C MET A 94 -13.88 -9.19 -4.35
N HIS A 95 -14.84 -8.29 -4.15
CA HIS A 95 -15.56 -8.15 -2.88
C HIS A 95 -16.97 -7.62 -3.11
N THR A 96 -17.90 -8.05 -2.29
CA THR A 96 -19.28 -7.54 -2.29
C THR A 96 -19.50 -6.67 -1.05
N PHE A 97 -19.79 -5.40 -1.25
CA PHE A 97 -20.05 -4.47 -0.16
C PHE A 97 -21.53 -4.55 0.24
N ASP A 98 -21.80 -4.66 1.54
CA ASP A 98 -23.15 -4.77 2.09
C ASP A 98 -23.82 -3.40 2.33
N THR A 99 -23.03 -2.34 2.34
CA THR A 99 -23.50 -0.96 2.56
C THR A 99 -22.89 0.01 1.56
N ALA A 100 -23.56 1.13 1.33
CA ALA A 100 -23.00 2.26 0.61
C ALA A 100 -22.19 3.16 1.55
N GLY A 101 -21.34 4.00 0.96
CA GLY A 101 -20.50 4.96 1.66
C GLY A 101 -19.03 4.58 1.68
N GLU A 102 -18.33 5.10 2.69
CA GLU A 102 -16.88 4.91 2.78
C GLU A 102 -16.54 3.54 3.40
N HIS A 103 -15.64 2.81 2.73
CA HIS A 103 -15.07 1.56 3.20
C HIS A 103 -13.54 1.64 3.13
N VAL A 104 -12.87 1.01 4.08
CA VAL A 104 -11.41 1.02 4.17
C VAL A 104 -10.85 -0.38 4.03
N MET A 105 -10.13 -0.60 2.94
CA MET A 105 -9.35 -1.81 2.74
C MET A 105 -7.91 -1.61 3.21
N ARG A 106 -7.41 -2.54 4.01
CA ARG A 106 -5.99 -2.69 4.28
C ARG A 106 -5.50 -3.94 3.57
N ILE A 107 -4.47 -3.80 2.76
CA ILE A 107 -3.93 -4.88 1.96
C ILE A 107 -2.42 -5.01 2.17
N ALA A 108 -1.98 -6.19 2.58
CA ALA A 108 -0.57 -6.54 2.67
C ALA A 108 -0.17 -7.34 1.42
N LEU A 109 0.85 -6.86 0.71
CA LEU A 109 1.32 -7.46 -0.53
C LEU A 109 2.55 -8.34 -0.29
N GLN A 110 2.74 -9.37 -1.13
CA GLN A 110 3.90 -10.25 -1.06
C GLN A 110 5.23 -9.55 -1.35
N SER A 111 5.18 -8.47 -2.13
CA SER A 111 6.38 -7.75 -2.58
C SER A 111 6.86 -6.78 -1.52
N TYR A 112 7.97 -7.10 -0.89
CA TYR A 112 8.61 -6.19 0.06
C TYR A 112 9.09 -4.91 -0.64
N GLY A 113 8.63 -3.76 -0.14
CA GLY A 113 9.04 -2.46 -0.65
C GLY A 113 8.58 -2.11 -2.07
N THR A 114 7.76 -2.95 -2.72
CA THR A 114 7.28 -2.69 -4.08
C THR A 114 5.78 -2.94 -4.19
N VAL A 115 5.03 -1.97 -4.72
CA VAL A 115 3.65 -2.20 -5.15
C VAL A 115 3.66 -2.75 -6.57
N PRO A 116 3.08 -3.94 -6.82
CA PRO A 116 3.17 -4.61 -8.12
C PRO A 116 2.50 -3.85 -9.27
N SER A 117 2.88 -4.20 -10.49
CA SER A 117 2.23 -3.68 -11.72
C SER A 117 0.74 -3.95 -11.71
N SER A 118 -0.03 -2.94 -12.11
CA SER A 118 -1.49 -3.02 -12.26
C SER A 118 -2.24 -3.45 -10.99
N ALA A 119 -1.62 -3.34 -9.81
CA ALA A 119 -2.23 -3.79 -8.55
C ALA A 119 -3.59 -3.16 -8.27
N PHE A 120 -3.78 -1.92 -8.70
CA PHE A 120 -5.03 -1.16 -8.51
C PHE A 120 -5.49 -0.48 -9.81
N SER A 121 -5.20 -1.08 -10.96
CA SER A 121 -5.60 -0.52 -12.25
C SER A 121 -7.09 -0.76 -12.53
N TYR A 122 -7.76 0.29 -13.07
CA TYR A 122 -9.17 0.24 -13.44
C TYR A 122 -10.09 -0.23 -12.31
N ILE A 123 -9.81 0.20 -11.07
CA ILE A 123 -10.68 -0.04 -9.92
C ILE A 123 -11.72 1.09 -9.84
N THR A 124 -12.99 0.74 -9.80
CA THR A 124 -14.10 1.68 -9.58
C THR A 124 -14.34 1.85 -8.09
N GLY A 125 -14.74 3.06 -7.67
CA GLY A 125 -15.02 3.37 -6.27
C GLY A 125 -13.78 3.62 -5.41
N LEU A 126 -12.57 3.30 -5.86
CA LEU A 126 -11.33 3.59 -5.14
C LEU A 126 -11.10 5.10 -5.09
N LYS A 127 -11.19 5.71 -3.91
CA LYS A 127 -11.18 7.16 -3.69
C LYS A 127 -9.82 7.70 -3.28
N TYR A 128 -9.14 7.00 -2.37
CA TYR A 128 -7.81 7.37 -1.92
C TYR A 128 -6.90 6.15 -1.68
N ALA A 129 -5.60 6.40 -1.67
CA ALA A 129 -4.58 5.40 -1.34
C ALA A 129 -3.50 6.00 -0.44
N ILE A 130 -3.16 5.29 0.64
CA ILE A 130 -2.04 5.62 1.52
C ILE A 130 -0.99 4.54 1.36
N ILE A 131 0.15 4.92 0.81
CA ILE A 131 1.29 4.02 0.63
C ILE A 131 2.20 4.15 1.85
N PRO A 132 2.46 3.08 2.60
CA PRO A 132 3.20 3.14 3.85
C PRO A 132 4.69 3.40 3.64
N GLU A 133 5.34 3.91 4.68
CA GLU A 133 6.80 3.95 4.74
C GLU A 133 7.37 2.53 4.61
N GLY A 134 8.54 2.41 3.97
CA GLY A 134 9.14 1.14 3.61
C GLY A 134 8.82 0.69 2.17
N VAL A 135 7.80 1.28 1.52
CA VAL A 135 7.61 1.11 0.07
C VAL A 135 8.60 2.02 -0.66
N GLU A 136 9.40 1.41 -1.53
CA GLU A 136 10.44 2.07 -2.33
C GLU A 136 10.05 2.23 -3.79
N SER A 137 9.10 1.43 -4.28
CA SER A 137 8.72 1.43 -5.70
C SER A 137 7.23 1.23 -5.92
N LEU A 138 6.66 2.06 -6.78
CA LEU A 138 5.40 1.79 -7.45
C LEU A 138 5.71 1.29 -8.86
N SER A 139 5.28 0.07 -9.18
CA SER A 139 5.53 -0.55 -10.50
C SER A 139 4.70 0.12 -11.60
N PRO A 140 4.97 -0.16 -12.89
CA PRO A 140 4.16 0.36 -13.99
C PRO A 140 2.67 0.08 -13.83
N TRP A 141 1.82 1.05 -14.21
CA TRP A 141 0.37 0.94 -14.26
C TRP A 141 -0.32 0.65 -12.92
N THR A 142 0.35 0.84 -11.78
CA THR A 142 -0.20 0.49 -10.46
C THR A 142 -1.64 0.99 -10.27
N PHE A 143 -1.93 2.26 -10.63
CA PHE A 143 -3.24 2.89 -10.52
C PHE A 143 -3.82 3.32 -11.88
N LEU A 144 -3.31 2.79 -12.98
CA LEU A 144 -3.74 3.17 -14.33
C LEU A 144 -5.27 3.13 -14.47
N GLY A 145 -5.85 4.23 -14.95
CA GLY A 145 -7.28 4.31 -15.30
C GLY A 145 -8.24 4.25 -14.11
N THR A 146 -7.74 4.33 -12.89
CA THR A 146 -8.56 4.40 -11.67
C THR A 146 -9.08 5.83 -11.50
N SER A 147 -10.09 6.18 -12.30
CA SER A 147 -10.59 7.56 -12.47
C SER A 147 -11.23 8.16 -11.22
N THR A 148 -11.60 7.34 -10.25
CA THR A 148 -12.15 7.74 -8.95
C THR A 148 -11.09 8.05 -7.90
N LEU A 149 -9.81 7.70 -8.14
CA LEU A 149 -8.70 7.99 -7.22
C LEU A 149 -8.40 9.49 -7.22
N MET A 150 -8.77 10.19 -6.15
CA MET A 150 -8.63 11.63 -5.99
C MET A 150 -7.40 12.02 -5.16
N GLU A 151 -6.98 11.16 -4.25
CA GLU A 151 -5.90 11.44 -3.31
C GLU A 151 -4.93 10.27 -3.22
N VAL A 152 -3.64 10.58 -3.16
CA VAL A 152 -2.59 9.60 -2.87
C VAL A 152 -1.58 10.18 -1.89
N SER A 153 -1.26 9.43 -0.84
CA SER A 153 -0.16 9.73 0.06
C SER A 153 1.03 8.83 -0.29
N LEU A 154 2.15 9.46 -0.65
CA LEU A 154 3.38 8.76 -1.02
C LEU A 154 4.39 8.82 0.13
N PRO A 155 5.07 7.71 0.46
CA PRO A 155 6.04 7.67 1.55
C PRO A 155 7.35 8.37 1.20
N SER A 156 8.07 8.83 2.22
CA SER A 156 9.41 9.43 2.05
C SER A 156 10.46 8.43 1.55
N THR A 157 10.22 7.14 1.76
CA THR A 157 11.09 6.04 1.29
C THR A 157 10.96 5.74 -0.20
N LEU A 158 9.99 6.36 -0.91
CA LEU A 158 9.72 6.06 -2.31
C LEU A 158 10.86 6.53 -3.22
N LYS A 159 11.46 5.61 -3.96
CA LYS A 159 12.59 5.85 -4.88
C LYS A 159 12.17 5.90 -6.35
N THR A 160 11.09 5.19 -6.71
CA THR A 160 10.66 5.11 -8.11
C THR A 160 9.15 5.07 -8.27
N ILE A 161 8.66 5.81 -9.27
CA ILE A 161 7.30 5.72 -9.80
C ILE A 161 7.38 5.24 -11.24
N GLY A 162 6.80 4.07 -11.49
CA GLY A 162 6.85 3.38 -12.75
C GLY A 162 6.05 4.04 -13.87
N TYR A 163 6.21 3.51 -15.06
CA TYR A 163 5.57 3.95 -16.29
C TYR A 163 4.03 4.00 -16.12
N GLN A 164 3.44 5.16 -16.47
CA GLN A 164 1.99 5.39 -16.46
C GLN A 164 1.29 5.01 -15.14
N CYS A 165 2.00 5.15 -14.01
CA CYS A 165 1.53 4.67 -12.70
C CYS A 165 0.18 5.27 -12.30
N PHE A 166 -0.03 6.57 -12.57
CA PHE A 166 -1.25 7.31 -12.26
C PHE A 166 -1.98 7.81 -13.51
N GLU A 167 -1.68 7.24 -14.69
CA GLU A 167 -2.34 7.67 -15.94
C GLU A 167 -3.85 7.57 -15.81
N ARG A 168 -4.56 8.63 -16.25
CA ARG A 168 -6.03 8.73 -16.25
C ARG A 168 -6.68 8.49 -14.89
N THR A 169 -6.01 8.88 -13.81
CA THR A 169 -6.63 8.94 -12.48
C THR A 169 -7.37 10.26 -12.29
N GLY A 170 -8.21 10.30 -11.24
CA GLY A 170 -8.92 11.50 -10.80
C GLY A 170 -8.12 12.39 -9.86
N LEU A 171 -6.82 12.18 -9.70
CA LEU A 171 -5.97 12.90 -8.75
C LEU A 171 -6.12 14.41 -8.91
N ILE A 172 -6.33 15.10 -7.77
CA ILE A 172 -6.43 16.56 -7.67
C ILE A 172 -5.05 17.17 -7.42
N SER A 173 -4.26 16.52 -6.60
CA SER A 173 -2.89 16.94 -6.28
C SER A 173 -2.01 15.73 -5.94
N CYS A 174 -0.69 15.91 -6.05
CA CYS A 174 0.27 14.90 -5.63
C CYS A 174 1.56 15.57 -5.14
N VAL A 175 2.14 15.02 -4.07
CA VAL A 175 3.46 15.40 -3.59
C VAL A 175 4.40 14.22 -3.83
N VAL A 176 5.31 14.38 -4.79
CA VAL A 176 6.35 13.37 -5.06
C VAL A 176 7.53 13.65 -4.13
N PRO A 177 7.99 12.67 -3.34
CA PRO A 177 9.08 12.88 -2.39
C PRO A 177 10.40 13.16 -3.08
N ASP A 178 11.30 13.87 -2.39
CA ASP A 178 12.65 14.15 -2.88
C ASP A 178 13.43 12.86 -3.11
N GLY A 179 14.30 12.84 -4.12
CA GLY A 179 15.05 11.65 -4.53
C GLY A 179 14.24 10.62 -5.34
N CYS A 180 12.93 10.78 -5.47
CA CYS A 180 12.09 9.87 -6.24
C CYS A 180 12.25 10.13 -7.75
N ARG A 181 12.43 9.05 -8.52
CA ARG A 181 12.50 9.09 -9.99
C ARG A 181 11.16 8.72 -10.58
N MET A 182 10.69 9.53 -11.52
CA MET A 182 9.47 9.26 -12.29
C MET A 182 9.82 8.72 -13.68
N SER A 183 9.03 7.75 -14.14
CA SER A 183 9.09 7.24 -15.51
C SER A 183 8.20 8.07 -16.46
N TYR A 184 8.09 7.65 -17.72
CA TYR A 184 7.22 8.26 -18.73
C TYR A 184 5.74 8.18 -18.32
N GLY A 185 4.98 9.25 -18.60
CA GLY A 185 3.52 9.24 -18.55
C GLY A 185 2.89 9.13 -17.17
N VAL A 186 3.63 9.40 -16.08
CA VAL A 186 3.17 9.13 -14.71
C VAL A 186 1.79 9.72 -14.44
N PHE A 187 1.53 10.95 -14.85
CA PHE A 187 0.24 11.65 -14.66
C PHE A 187 -0.49 11.94 -15.98
N TYR A 188 -0.14 11.20 -17.05
CA TYR A 188 -0.74 11.45 -18.34
C TYR A 188 -2.27 11.30 -18.29
N GLY A 189 -2.97 12.33 -18.75
CA GLY A 189 -4.43 12.34 -18.79
C GLY A 189 -5.14 12.45 -17.44
N CYS A 190 -4.44 12.85 -16.38
CA CYS A 190 -5.03 13.20 -15.07
C CYS A 190 -5.74 14.56 -15.19
N ARG A 191 -6.97 14.57 -15.69
CA ARG A 191 -7.70 15.80 -16.07
C ARG A 191 -8.11 16.69 -14.88
N SER A 192 -8.15 16.14 -13.68
CA SER A 192 -8.49 16.87 -12.43
C SER A 192 -7.26 17.40 -11.72
N LEU A 193 -6.04 17.10 -12.19
CA LEU A 193 -4.80 17.43 -11.53
C LEU A 193 -4.49 18.92 -11.63
N THR A 194 -4.47 19.60 -10.49
CA THR A 194 -4.24 21.05 -10.38
C THR A 194 -2.87 21.40 -9.79
N TYR A 195 -2.28 20.48 -9.05
CA TYR A 195 -1.00 20.71 -8.37
C TYR A 195 -0.17 19.42 -8.27
N VAL A 196 1.12 19.53 -8.61
CA VAL A 196 2.12 18.49 -8.31
C VAL A 196 3.35 19.14 -7.72
N LYS A 197 3.74 18.74 -6.52
CA LYS A 197 5.07 19.04 -6.01
C LYS A 197 6.03 17.97 -6.56
N LEU A 198 6.97 18.41 -7.38
CA LEU A 198 8.03 17.55 -7.92
C LEU A 198 9.22 17.49 -6.94
N PRO A 199 10.05 16.41 -7.00
CA PRO A 199 11.30 16.33 -6.25
C PRO A 199 12.19 17.55 -6.49
N SER A 200 12.76 18.13 -5.44
CA SER A 200 13.60 19.33 -5.54
C SER A 200 14.92 19.10 -6.31
N ASP A 201 15.37 17.85 -6.36
CA ASP A 201 16.56 17.41 -7.08
C ASP A 201 16.30 17.02 -8.55
N MET A 202 15.05 17.07 -9.00
CA MET A 202 14.67 16.70 -10.36
C MET A 202 15.19 17.72 -11.38
N LYS A 203 16.03 17.26 -12.30
CA LYS A 203 16.61 18.12 -13.36
C LYS A 203 15.75 18.20 -14.62
N THR A 204 14.97 17.18 -14.90
CA THR A 204 14.18 17.06 -16.12
C THR A 204 12.86 16.36 -15.83
N ILE A 205 11.77 16.90 -16.30
CA ILE A 205 10.47 16.22 -16.26
C ILE A 205 10.44 15.19 -17.39
N PRO A 206 10.16 13.92 -17.12
CA PRO A 206 10.09 12.89 -18.15
C PRO A 206 9.03 13.21 -19.21
N THR A 207 9.25 12.76 -20.43
CA THR A 207 8.31 12.96 -21.56
C THR A 207 6.93 12.43 -21.20
N GLY A 208 5.88 13.18 -21.57
CA GLY A 208 4.48 12.77 -21.38
C GLY A 208 4.05 12.65 -19.90
N THR A 209 4.78 13.25 -18.97
CA THR A 209 4.42 13.19 -17.54
C THR A 209 3.00 13.68 -17.27
N PHE A 210 2.52 14.69 -18.06
CA PHE A 210 1.19 15.30 -17.94
C PHE A 210 0.39 15.16 -19.24
#